data_a211beeec5e498dd34a2db26616d1ce7
#
_entry.id   a211beeec5e498dd34a2db26616d1ce7
#
_cell.length_a   1.000
_cell.length_b   1.000
_cell.length_c   1.000
_cell.angle_alpha   90.00
_cell.angle_beta   90.00
_cell.angle_gamma   90.00
#
_symmetry.space_group_name_H-M   'P 1'
#
loop_
_entity.id
_entity.type
_entity.pdbx_description
1 polymer ?
#
loop_
_entity_poly.entity_id
_entity_poly.type
_entity_poly.pdbx_seq_one_letter_code
_entity_poly.pdbx_strand_id
1 'polypeptide(L)'
;MPRDPLAAIYCGVAGYAQFIGHNYEEAVQMARESMRQRGDFVGAHRVLTAAAGMLGDPILASSALEGLRRAQPGVSLAWITRELPMLREEDRARYLEGFRRAGME
;
A
#
# COMPACT_ATOMS: atom_id res chain seq x y z
N MET A 1 -26.00 -6.02 -3.05
CA MET A 1 -25.06 -6.96 -3.61
C MET A 1 -24.22 -7.59 -2.51
N PRO A 2 -24.21 -8.90 -2.41
CA PRO A 2 -23.39 -9.53 -1.38
C PRO A 2 -21.92 -9.22 -1.64
N ARG A 3 -21.18 -9.04 -0.56
CA ARG A 3 -19.73 -8.78 -0.67
C ARG A 3 -19.04 -10.06 -1.12
N ASP A 4 -18.29 -9.96 -2.19
CA ASP A 4 -17.42 -11.03 -2.63
C ASP A 4 -16.20 -11.02 -1.70
N PRO A 5 -15.89 -12.13 -0.98
CA PRO A 5 -14.71 -12.18 -0.13
C PRO A 5 -13.41 -11.89 -0.86
N LEU A 6 -13.39 -12.08 -2.19
CA LEU A 6 -12.21 -11.83 -3.01
C LEU A 6 -12.12 -10.40 -3.52
N ALA A 7 -13.19 -9.60 -3.38
CA ALA A 7 -13.21 -8.24 -3.91
C ALA A 7 -12.10 -7.36 -3.31
N ALA A 8 -11.86 -7.48 -2.00
CA ALA A 8 -10.79 -6.73 -1.34
C ALA A 8 -9.42 -7.11 -1.91
N ILE A 9 -9.20 -8.39 -2.14
CA ILE A 9 -7.94 -8.88 -2.69
C ILE A 9 -7.73 -8.35 -4.10
N TYR A 10 -8.77 -8.42 -4.95
CA TYR A 10 -8.70 -7.90 -6.32
C TYR A 10 -8.38 -6.40 -6.34
N CYS A 11 -9.04 -5.61 -5.49
CA CYS A 11 -8.78 -4.18 -5.42
C CYS A 11 -7.37 -3.89 -4.90
N GLY A 12 -6.89 -4.68 -3.93
CA GLY A 12 -5.54 -4.54 -3.42
C GLY A 12 -4.49 -4.85 -4.48
N VAL A 13 -4.69 -5.92 -5.25
CA VAL A 13 -3.80 -6.29 -6.34
C VAL A 13 -3.85 -5.24 -7.45
N ALA A 14 -5.04 -4.75 -7.77
CA ALA A 14 -5.20 -3.70 -8.78
C ALA A 14 -4.48 -2.41 -8.34
N GLY A 15 -4.56 -2.06 -7.06
CA GLY A 15 -3.84 -0.91 -6.52
C GLY A 15 -2.34 -1.06 -6.64
N TYR A 16 -1.85 -2.24 -6.32
CA TYR A 16 -0.43 -2.56 -6.47
C TYR A 16 0.01 -2.43 -7.94
N ALA A 17 -0.79 -2.96 -8.88
CA ALA A 17 -0.49 -2.86 -10.30
C ALA A 17 -0.46 -1.39 -10.76
N GLN A 18 -1.37 -0.57 -10.25
CA GLN A 18 -1.38 0.86 -10.56
C GLN A 18 -0.12 1.55 -10.00
N PHE A 19 0.32 1.15 -8.81
CA PHE A 19 1.58 1.65 -8.26
C PHE A 19 2.75 1.34 -9.17
N ILE A 20 2.86 0.10 -9.62
CA ILE A 20 3.91 -0.33 -10.55
C ILE A 20 3.87 0.50 -11.84
N GLY A 21 2.66 0.83 -12.30
CA GLY A 21 2.46 1.65 -13.51
C GLY A 21 2.63 3.15 -13.29
N HIS A 22 3.08 3.59 -12.13
CA HIS A 22 3.23 5.01 -11.77
C HIS A 22 1.91 5.77 -11.62
N ASN A 23 0.80 5.06 -11.50
CA ASN A 23 -0.53 5.67 -11.35
C ASN A 23 -0.88 5.72 -9.86
N TYR A 24 -0.22 6.59 -9.12
CA TYR A 24 -0.31 6.61 -7.65
C TYR A 24 -1.68 7.03 -7.15
N GLU A 25 -2.37 7.95 -7.83
CA GLU A 25 -3.73 8.34 -7.44
C GLU A 25 -4.69 7.17 -7.58
N GLU A 26 -4.61 6.44 -8.71
CA GLU A 26 -5.43 5.25 -8.91
C GLU A 26 -5.09 4.17 -7.89
N ALA A 27 -3.81 4.03 -7.57
CA ALA A 27 -3.38 3.07 -6.54
C ALA A 27 -4.03 3.40 -5.19
N VAL A 28 -4.09 4.67 -4.81
CA VAL A 28 -4.77 5.11 -3.59
C VAL A 28 -6.24 4.76 -3.63
N GLN A 29 -6.93 5.03 -4.74
CA GLN A 29 -8.35 4.75 -4.85
C GLN A 29 -8.65 3.26 -4.77
N MET A 30 -7.84 2.44 -5.44
CA MET A 30 -8.01 0.98 -5.40
C MET A 30 -7.75 0.44 -4.00
N ALA A 31 -6.73 0.95 -3.32
CA ALA A 31 -6.42 0.55 -1.95
C ALA A 31 -7.55 0.92 -0.99
N ARG A 32 -8.09 2.13 -1.13
CA ARG A 32 -9.23 2.56 -0.31
C ARG A 32 -10.46 1.70 -0.55
N GLU A 33 -10.73 1.34 -1.80
CA GLU A 33 -11.85 0.44 -2.11
C GLU A 33 -11.64 -0.93 -1.48
N SER A 34 -10.43 -1.46 -1.55
CA SER A 34 -10.08 -2.71 -0.90
C SER A 34 -10.36 -2.64 0.61
N MET A 35 -9.98 -1.53 1.25
CA MET A 35 -10.18 -1.33 2.68
C MET A 35 -11.66 -1.18 3.04
N ARG A 36 -12.48 -0.61 2.16
CA ARG A 36 -13.93 -0.57 2.37
C ARG A 36 -14.54 -1.96 2.35
N GLN A 37 -14.01 -2.83 1.50
CA GLN A 37 -14.47 -4.22 1.41
C GLN A 37 -13.99 -5.04 2.60
N ARG A 38 -12.74 -4.80 3.02
CA ARG A 38 -12.13 -5.55 4.11
C ARG A 38 -11.02 -4.72 4.75
N GLY A 39 -11.36 -4.05 5.86
CA GLY A 39 -10.46 -3.10 6.51
C GLY A 39 -9.20 -3.69 7.12
N ASP A 40 -9.17 -5.00 7.35
CA ASP A 40 -8.01 -5.70 7.92
C ASP A 40 -7.06 -6.26 6.87
N PHE A 41 -7.32 -6.00 5.59
CA PHE A 41 -6.45 -6.53 4.53
C PHE A 41 -5.16 -5.71 4.45
N VAL A 42 -4.10 -6.27 4.99
CA VAL A 42 -2.80 -5.61 5.14
C VAL A 42 -2.23 -5.13 3.81
N GLY A 43 -2.42 -5.91 2.73
CA GLY A 43 -1.92 -5.53 1.41
C GLY A 43 -2.42 -4.17 0.94
N ALA A 44 -3.69 -3.86 1.23
CA ALA A 44 -4.26 -2.55 0.88
C ALA A 44 -3.62 -1.42 1.69
N HIS A 45 -3.38 -1.65 2.97
CA HIS A 45 -2.70 -0.67 3.82
C HIS A 45 -1.29 -0.37 3.30
N ARG A 46 -0.58 -1.40 2.84
CA ARG A 46 0.77 -1.21 2.27
C ARG A 46 0.73 -0.37 1.00
N VAL A 47 -0.15 -0.71 0.07
CA VAL A 47 -0.27 0.04 -1.19
C VAL A 47 -0.65 1.50 -0.92
N LEU A 48 -1.63 1.71 -0.04
CA LEU A 48 -2.06 3.07 0.30
C LEU A 48 -0.91 3.90 0.86
N THR A 49 -0.16 3.34 1.78
CA THR A 49 0.96 4.04 2.42
C THR A 49 2.03 4.44 1.39
N ALA A 50 2.46 3.48 0.58
CA ALA A 50 3.49 3.73 -0.42
C ALA A 50 3.02 4.75 -1.47
N ALA A 51 1.80 4.60 -1.97
CA ALA A 51 1.26 5.48 -2.99
C ALA A 51 1.08 6.90 -2.47
N ALA A 52 0.58 7.05 -1.24
CA ALA A 52 0.43 8.37 -0.61
C ALA A 52 1.79 9.05 -0.43
N GLY A 53 2.81 8.27 -0.05
CA GLY A 53 4.17 8.80 0.06
C GLY A 53 4.70 9.31 -1.27
N MET A 54 4.47 8.57 -2.35
CA MET A 54 4.91 8.98 -3.68
C MET A 54 4.14 10.19 -4.21
N LEU A 55 2.86 10.32 -3.84
CA LEU A 55 2.06 11.51 -4.21
C LEU A 55 2.52 12.76 -3.46
N GLY A 56 3.25 12.60 -2.37
CA GLY A 56 3.66 13.72 -1.56
C GLY A 56 2.54 14.34 -0.74
N ASP A 57 1.54 13.54 -0.36
CA ASP A 57 0.44 13.95 0.51
C ASP A 57 0.77 13.54 1.95
N PRO A 58 1.34 14.44 2.75
CA PRO A 58 1.83 14.05 4.08
C PRO A 58 0.71 13.66 5.05
N ILE A 59 -0.47 14.26 4.92
CA ILE A 59 -1.59 13.93 5.80
C ILE A 59 -2.08 12.53 5.50
N LEU A 60 -2.32 12.24 4.23
CA LEU A 60 -2.77 10.91 3.82
C LEU A 60 -1.70 9.86 4.12
N ALA A 61 -0.44 10.16 3.84
CA ALA A 61 0.66 9.22 4.05
C ALA A 61 0.81 8.89 5.54
N SER A 62 0.74 9.89 6.41
CA SER A 62 0.84 9.68 7.85
C SER A 62 -0.32 8.82 8.37
N SER A 63 -1.54 9.14 7.95
CA SER A 63 -2.73 8.38 8.32
C SER A 63 -2.66 6.93 7.82
N ALA A 64 -2.21 6.74 6.59
CA ALA A 64 -2.07 5.41 6.01
C ALA A 64 -1.03 4.58 6.75
N LEU A 65 0.09 5.20 7.12
CA LEU A 65 1.14 4.52 7.87
C LEU A 65 0.64 4.08 9.25
N GLU A 66 -0.13 4.93 9.94
CA GLU A 66 -0.74 4.54 11.22
C GLU A 66 -1.64 3.32 11.05
N GLY A 67 -2.47 3.30 10.01
CA GLY A 67 -3.33 2.16 9.71
C GLY A 67 -2.54 0.91 9.43
N LEU A 68 -1.46 1.04 8.68
CA LEU A 68 -0.57 -0.08 8.39
C LEU A 68 0.08 -0.63 9.65
N ARG A 69 0.55 0.24 10.54
CA ARG A 69 1.17 -0.19 11.80
C ARG A 69 0.18 -0.90 12.71
N ARG A 70 -1.09 -0.51 12.69
CA ARG A 70 -2.13 -1.24 13.44
C ARG A 70 -2.39 -2.61 12.84
N ALA A 71 -2.42 -2.70 11.51
CA ALA A 71 -2.69 -3.96 10.82
C ALA A 71 -1.48 -4.90 10.84
N GLN A 72 -0.27 -4.34 10.88
CA GLN A 72 0.98 -5.09 10.83
C GLN A 72 2.01 -4.41 11.73
N PRO A 73 1.95 -4.67 13.06
CA PRO A 73 2.82 -3.97 14.02
C PRO A 73 4.32 -4.09 13.78
N GLY A 74 4.76 -5.19 13.17
CA GLY A 74 6.18 -5.42 12.92
C GLY A 74 6.69 -4.88 11.60
N VAL A 75 5.88 -4.11 10.85
CA VAL A 75 6.26 -3.67 9.52
C VAL A 75 7.42 -2.66 9.58
N SER A 76 8.36 -2.81 8.67
CA SER A 76 9.53 -1.91 8.55
C SER A 76 10.04 -1.95 7.11
N LEU A 77 10.91 -1.02 6.76
CA LEU A 77 11.57 -1.06 5.44
C LEU A 77 12.35 -2.36 5.25
N ALA A 78 13.01 -2.83 6.30
CA ALA A 78 13.75 -4.09 6.25
C ALA A 78 12.80 -5.27 5.98
N TRP A 79 11.63 -5.28 6.63
CA TRP A 79 10.63 -6.32 6.41
C TRP A 79 10.15 -6.31 4.96
N ILE A 80 9.81 -5.11 4.44
CA ILE A 80 9.34 -4.95 3.05
C ILE A 80 10.40 -5.47 2.07
N THR A 81 11.65 -5.07 2.29
CA THR A 81 12.76 -5.49 1.44
C THR A 81 12.93 -7.00 1.43
N ARG A 82 12.83 -7.63 2.59
CA ARG A 82 13.05 -9.06 2.74
C ARG A 82 11.88 -9.89 2.21
N GLU A 83 10.64 -9.44 2.48
CA GLU A 83 9.46 -10.27 2.27
C GLU A 83 8.77 -10.03 0.92
N LEU A 84 9.20 -9.03 0.14
CA LEU A 84 8.62 -8.74 -1.18
C LEU A 84 9.66 -8.87 -2.28
N PRO A 85 10.29 -10.05 -2.44
CA PRO A 85 11.38 -10.23 -3.40
C PRO A 85 10.93 -10.27 -4.87
N MET A 86 9.63 -10.34 -5.13
CA MET A 86 9.10 -10.51 -6.49
C MET A 86 9.08 -9.20 -7.28
N LEU A 87 9.28 -8.06 -6.62
CA LEU A 87 9.34 -6.78 -7.30
C LEU A 87 10.62 -6.67 -8.13
N ARG A 88 10.51 -6.09 -9.32
CA ARG A 88 11.70 -5.68 -10.05
C ARG A 88 12.44 -4.67 -9.18
N GLU A 89 13.77 -4.61 -9.34
CA GLU A 89 14.60 -3.78 -8.48
C GLU A 89 14.16 -2.31 -8.49
N GLU A 90 13.91 -1.76 -9.66
CA GLU A 90 13.47 -0.36 -9.79
C GLU A 90 12.07 -0.13 -9.18
N ASP A 91 11.17 -1.10 -9.32
CA ASP A 91 9.83 -1.02 -8.72
C ASP A 91 9.92 -1.12 -7.20
N ARG A 92 10.78 -2.02 -6.70
CA ARG A 92 11.01 -2.15 -5.28
C ARG A 92 11.60 -0.87 -4.69
N ALA A 93 12.54 -0.26 -5.38
CA ALA A 93 13.15 0.99 -4.95
C ALA A 93 12.10 2.10 -4.79
N ARG A 94 11.17 2.21 -5.75
CA ARG A 94 10.08 3.18 -5.67
C ARG A 94 9.11 2.85 -4.54
N TYR A 95 8.81 1.58 -4.35
CA TYR A 95 7.91 1.15 -3.28
C TYR A 95 8.50 1.51 -1.92
N LEU A 96 9.78 1.19 -1.71
CA LEU A 96 10.49 1.55 -0.48
C LEU A 96 10.55 3.06 -0.29
N GLU A 97 10.76 3.80 -1.37
CA GLU A 97 10.79 5.27 -1.29
C GLU A 97 9.44 5.83 -0.85
N GLY A 98 8.34 5.27 -1.35
CA GLY A 98 7.01 5.67 -0.92
C GLY A 98 6.81 5.47 0.58
N PHE A 99 7.20 4.31 1.10
CA PHE A 99 7.14 4.05 2.54
C PHE A 99 8.02 5.01 3.33
N ARG A 100 9.23 5.27 2.84
CA ARG A 100 10.16 6.19 3.51
C ARG A 100 9.57 7.59 3.59
N ARG A 101 8.99 8.07 2.50
CA ARG A 101 8.35 9.38 2.45
C ARG A 101 7.14 9.47 3.39
N ALA A 102 6.48 8.35 3.63
CA ALA A 102 5.35 8.29 4.58
C ALA A 102 5.82 8.32 6.04
N GLY A 103 7.11 8.10 6.29
CA GLY A 103 7.66 8.13 7.63
C GLY A 103 8.11 6.77 8.18
N MET A 104 8.10 5.73 7.37
CA MET A 104 8.55 4.40 7.78
C MET A 104 10.08 4.35 7.86
N GLU A 105 10.59 3.68 8.89
CA GLU A 105 12.01 3.44 9.07
C GLU A 105 12.40 1.98 8.84
#